data_203e9cd3a4a0f8f62d134f548dde2f58
#
_entry.id   203e9cd3a4a0f8f62d134f548dde2f58
#
_cell.length_a   1.000
_cell.length_b   1.000
_cell.length_c   1.000
_cell.angle_alpha   90.00
_cell.angle_beta   90.00
_cell.angle_gamma   90.00
#
_symmetry.space_group_name_H-M   'P 1'
#
loop_
_entity.id
_entity.type
_entity.pdbx_description
1 polymer ?
#
loop_
_entity_poly.entity_id
_entity_poly.type
_entity_poly.pdbx_seq_one_letter_code
_entity_poly.pdbx_strand_id
1 'polypeptide(L)'
;MDSRRTAGERAADLIRASYAHPSLLIDVKALLPPNLGKFPVSRAMATWLASAIHGLDCRSVLEFGAGWSSLVIAEALAAEGGGRLTSVDHDPRYLPADAWSRIERLTSVDTALVIAPLQRTLSRYGLLWSYRGVRKRIRERSPFDLVFIDGPPNRYGRTSPLLDVYPLLGPGAVIVLDDAARHDERTAIARWLARYPDLELVLLDTDRGRGIAVLLRHGGG
;
A
#
# COMPACT_ATOMS: atom_id res chain seq x y z
N MET A 1 -6.98 31.73 -0.71
CA MET A 1 -6.14 30.52 -0.54
C MET A 1 -5.57 30.59 0.86
N ASP A 2 -5.98 29.70 1.72
CA ASP A 2 -5.70 29.75 3.15
C ASP A 2 -4.23 29.34 3.42
N SER A 3 -3.36 30.33 3.63
CA SER A 3 -1.91 30.16 3.85
C SER A 3 -1.54 29.58 5.22
N ARG A 4 -2.52 29.18 6.03
CA ARG A 4 -2.35 28.73 7.41
C ARG A 4 -2.30 27.21 7.59
N ARG A 5 -2.65 26.41 6.56
CA ARG A 5 -2.67 24.95 6.67
C ARG A 5 -1.29 24.34 6.54
N THR A 6 -0.97 23.39 7.41
CA THR A 6 0.26 22.62 7.34
C THR A 6 0.29 21.70 6.09
N ALA A 7 1.48 21.24 5.72
CA ALA A 7 1.62 20.27 4.63
C ALA A 7 0.83 18.98 4.91
N GLY A 8 0.81 18.52 6.17
CA GLY A 8 0.06 17.35 6.59
C GLY A 8 -1.46 17.51 6.44
N GLU A 9 -2.02 18.64 6.86
CA GLU A 9 -3.46 18.92 6.69
C GLU A 9 -3.88 18.95 5.21
N ARG A 10 -3.04 19.51 4.35
CA ARG A 10 -3.29 19.51 2.89
C ARG A 10 -3.25 18.09 2.32
N ALA A 11 -2.30 17.27 2.75
CA ALA A 11 -2.21 15.87 2.31
C ALA A 11 -3.41 15.06 2.79
N ALA A 12 -3.86 15.25 4.03
CA ALA A 12 -5.05 14.59 4.56
C ALA A 12 -6.32 14.97 3.77
N ASP A 13 -6.48 16.24 3.41
CA ASP A 13 -7.63 16.69 2.58
C ASP A 13 -7.57 16.10 1.16
N LEU A 14 -6.39 16.01 0.55
CA LEU A 14 -6.21 15.36 -0.75
C LEU A 14 -6.55 13.87 -0.70
N ILE A 15 -6.16 13.16 0.36
CA ILE A 15 -6.52 11.76 0.58
C ILE A 15 -8.05 11.61 0.61
N ARG A 16 -8.74 12.41 1.42
CA ARG A 16 -10.20 12.37 1.53
C ARG A 16 -10.89 12.72 0.21
N ALA A 17 -10.39 13.72 -0.49
CA ALA A 17 -10.91 14.14 -1.79
C ALA A 17 -10.73 13.06 -2.86
N SER A 18 -9.55 12.43 -2.95
CA SER A 18 -9.30 11.35 -3.91
C SER A 18 -10.13 10.10 -3.63
N TYR A 19 -10.48 9.85 -2.37
CA TYR A 19 -11.37 8.76 -1.99
C TYR A 19 -12.82 9.04 -2.37
N ALA A 20 -13.30 10.26 -2.13
CA ALA A 20 -14.68 10.67 -2.45
C ALA A 20 -14.90 10.79 -3.97
N HIS A 21 -13.91 11.31 -4.70
CA HIS A 21 -13.97 11.62 -6.12
C HIS A 21 -12.68 11.13 -6.82
N PRO A 22 -12.55 9.82 -7.13
CA PRO A 22 -11.36 9.30 -7.79
C PRO A 22 -11.12 9.94 -9.15
N SER A 23 -9.90 10.45 -9.36
CA SER A 23 -9.41 10.91 -10.66
C SER A 23 -8.45 9.90 -11.23
N LEU A 24 -8.68 9.45 -12.47
CA LEU A 24 -7.94 8.35 -13.07
C LEU A 24 -7.32 8.76 -14.40
N LEU A 25 -6.05 8.41 -14.58
CA LEU A 25 -5.35 8.45 -15.88
C LEU A 25 -5.38 7.11 -16.61
N ILE A 26 -5.88 6.05 -15.96
CA ILE A 26 -5.92 4.68 -16.50
C ILE A 26 -7.33 4.10 -16.39
N ASP A 27 -7.68 3.19 -17.30
CA ASP A 27 -8.91 2.42 -17.20
C ASP A 27 -8.71 1.15 -16.35
N VAL A 28 -8.91 1.29 -15.04
CA VAL A 28 -8.80 0.18 -14.08
C VAL A 28 -9.70 -1.00 -14.42
N LYS A 29 -10.88 -0.73 -15.05
CA LYS A 29 -11.82 -1.79 -15.44
C LYS A 29 -11.25 -2.65 -16.59
N ALA A 30 -10.57 -2.04 -17.53
CA ALA A 30 -9.91 -2.75 -18.62
C ALA A 30 -8.65 -3.51 -18.18
N LEU A 31 -7.98 -3.06 -17.12
CA LEU A 31 -6.79 -3.72 -16.56
C LEU A 31 -7.12 -5.02 -15.84
N LEU A 32 -8.25 -5.08 -15.14
CA LEU A 32 -8.60 -6.19 -14.28
C LEU A 32 -9.49 -7.20 -15.03
N PRO A 33 -9.10 -8.49 -15.11
CA PRO A 33 -9.93 -9.51 -15.74
C PRO A 33 -11.25 -9.71 -14.98
N PRO A 34 -12.27 -10.30 -15.63
CA PRO A 34 -13.55 -10.63 -14.97
C PRO A 34 -13.39 -11.55 -13.76
N ASN A 35 -12.44 -12.50 -13.84
CA ASN A 35 -12.08 -13.40 -12.76
C ASN A 35 -10.68 -13.07 -12.23
N LEU A 36 -10.63 -12.51 -11.03
CA LEU A 36 -9.38 -12.09 -10.36
C LEU A 36 -8.75 -13.21 -9.51
N GLY A 37 -9.32 -14.41 -9.50
CA GLY A 37 -8.80 -15.52 -8.73
C GLY A 37 -9.29 -15.55 -7.28
N LYS A 38 -8.51 -16.19 -6.39
CA LYS A 38 -8.94 -16.54 -5.02
C LYS A 38 -8.88 -15.36 -4.03
N PHE A 39 -7.95 -14.44 -4.22
CA PHE A 39 -7.73 -13.30 -3.33
C PHE A 39 -7.63 -12.01 -4.14
N PRO A 40 -8.76 -11.54 -4.70
CA PRO A 40 -8.74 -10.38 -5.57
C PRO A 40 -8.68 -9.08 -4.77
N VAL A 41 -7.88 -8.13 -5.24
CA VAL A 41 -8.10 -6.73 -4.89
C VAL A 41 -9.49 -6.30 -5.36
N SER A 42 -10.22 -5.56 -4.55
CA SER A 42 -11.52 -5.03 -4.98
C SER A 42 -11.33 -3.98 -6.07
N ARG A 43 -12.31 -3.89 -7.01
CA ARG A 43 -12.25 -2.82 -8.03
C ARG A 43 -12.25 -1.43 -7.41
N ALA A 44 -12.98 -1.23 -6.31
CA ALA A 44 -13.00 0.03 -5.58
C ALA A 44 -11.62 0.37 -5.01
N MET A 45 -10.93 -0.60 -4.39
CA MET A 45 -9.57 -0.42 -3.89
C MET A 45 -8.58 -0.12 -5.02
N ALA A 46 -8.65 -0.89 -6.11
CA ALA A 46 -7.78 -0.69 -7.27
C ALA A 46 -7.99 0.71 -7.91
N THR A 47 -9.23 1.15 -8.03
CA THR A 47 -9.58 2.50 -8.50
C THR A 47 -9.02 3.56 -7.58
N TRP A 48 -9.18 3.40 -6.28
CA TRP A 48 -8.67 4.36 -5.32
C TRP A 48 -7.13 4.41 -5.29
N LEU A 49 -6.44 3.26 -5.36
CA LEU A 49 -4.98 3.22 -5.44
C LEU A 49 -4.43 3.99 -6.64
N ALA A 50 -5.04 3.79 -7.82
CA ALA A 50 -4.66 4.54 -9.03
C ALA A 50 -4.91 6.05 -8.85
N SER A 51 -6.03 6.43 -8.27
CA SER A 51 -6.36 7.82 -7.97
C SER A 51 -5.42 8.44 -6.92
N ALA A 52 -5.03 7.68 -5.90
CA ALA A 52 -4.11 8.15 -4.87
C ALA A 52 -2.69 8.37 -5.43
N ILE A 53 -2.20 7.49 -6.29
CA ILE A 53 -0.91 7.65 -6.97
C ILE A 53 -0.89 8.94 -7.77
N HIS A 54 -1.95 9.19 -8.55
CA HIS A 54 -2.11 10.44 -9.31
C HIS A 54 -2.24 11.66 -8.40
N GLY A 55 -3.23 11.66 -7.52
CA GLY A 55 -3.60 12.84 -6.73
C GLY A 55 -2.57 13.26 -5.67
N LEU A 56 -1.73 12.32 -5.21
CA LEU A 56 -0.71 12.55 -4.19
C LEU A 56 0.73 12.59 -4.76
N ASP A 57 0.87 12.49 -6.08
CA ASP A 57 2.17 12.46 -6.79
C ASP A 57 3.13 11.40 -6.22
N CYS A 58 2.61 10.19 -5.93
CA CYS A 58 3.42 9.10 -5.42
C CYS A 58 4.30 8.51 -6.52
N ARG A 59 5.61 8.41 -6.28
CA ARG A 59 6.60 7.92 -7.24
C ARG A 59 7.32 6.65 -6.78
N SER A 60 7.25 6.31 -5.51
CA SER A 60 7.91 5.15 -4.93
C SER A 60 6.93 4.37 -4.06
N VAL A 61 6.40 3.27 -4.61
CA VAL A 61 5.35 2.47 -3.99
C VAL A 61 5.91 1.15 -3.49
N LEU A 62 5.58 0.81 -2.24
CA LEU A 62 5.80 -0.50 -1.63
C LEU A 62 4.47 -1.21 -1.47
N GLU A 63 4.38 -2.45 -1.91
CA GLU A 63 3.20 -3.29 -1.79
C GLU A 63 3.52 -4.57 -1.02
N PHE A 64 2.65 -4.94 -0.09
CA PHE A 64 2.63 -6.25 0.55
C PHE A 64 1.40 -7.04 0.11
N GLY A 65 1.63 -8.18 -0.51
CA GLY A 65 0.59 -8.97 -1.16
C GLY A 65 0.54 -8.69 -2.67
N ALA A 66 1.56 -9.19 -3.39
CA ALA A 66 1.66 -8.98 -4.83
C ALA A 66 0.54 -9.71 -5.60
N GLY A 67 -0.07 -9.00 -6.56
CA GLY A 67 -1.21 -9.54 -7.29
C GLY A 67 -1.64 -8.65 -8.48
N TRP A 68 -2.94 -8.62 -8.74
CA TRP A 68 -3.52 -7.71 -9.73
C TRP A 68 -3.40 -6.23 -9.32
N SER A 69 -3.31 -5.94 -8.03
CA SER A 69 -3.00 -4.60 -7.51
C SER A 69 -1.64 -4.10 -7.98
N SER A 70 -0.64 -4.98 -8.05
CA SER A 70 0.69 -4.64 -8.59
C SER A 70 0.61 -4.10 -10.02
N LEU A 71 -0.23 -4.69 -10.88
CA LEU A 71 -0.44 -4.21 -12.24
C LEU A 71 -1.10 -2.83 -12.25
N VAL A 72 -2.14 -2.62 -11.43
CA VAL A 72 -2.81 -1.32 -11.35
C VAL A 72 -1.85 -0.23 -10.86
N ILE A 73 -1.04 -0.53 -9.85
CA ILE A 73 -0.03 0.40 -9.32
C ILE A 73 1.01 0.72 -10.40
N ALA A 74 1.53 -0.30 -11.10
CA ALA A 74 2.54 -0.10 -12.14
C ALA A 74 2.01 0.72 -13.32
N GLU A 75 0.79 0.44 -13.80
CA GLU A 75 0.14 1.20 -14.87
C GLU A 75 -0.15 2.66 -14.44
N ALA A 76 -0.58 2.88 -13.18
CA ALA A 76 -0.77 4.22 -12.65
C ALA A 76 0.55 5.00 -12.61
N LEU A 77 1.64 4.40 -12.13
CA LEU A 77 2.98 5.00 -12.14
C LEU A 77 3.44 5.30 -13.57
N ALA A 78 3.22 4.38 -14.52
CA ALA A 78 3.58 4.59 -15.92
C ALA A 78 2.82 5.78 -16.54
N ALA A 79 1.53 5.92 -16.24
CA ALA A 79 0.70 7.04 -16.69
C ALA A 79 1.18 8.40 -16.12
N GLU A 80 1.81 8.38 -14.95
CA GLU A 80 2.45 9.55 -14.33
C GLU A 80 3.88 9.83 -14.86
N GLY A 81 4.31 9.14 -15.91
CA GLY A 81 5.64 9.30 -16.50
C GLY A 81 6.71 8.42 -15.85
N GLY A 82 6.34 7.50 -14.98
CA GLY A 82 7.23 6.51 -14.37
C GLY A 82 7.33 6.60 -12.85
N GLY A 83 8.13 5.70 -12.29
CA GLY A 83 8.32 5.60 -10.85
C GLY A 83 8.91 4.24 -10.46
N ARG A 84 8.79 3.89 -9.18
CA ARG A 84 9.29 2.62 -8.64
C ARG A 84 8.16 1.84 -7.96
N LEU A 85 8.03 0.56 -8.29
CA LEU A 85 7.18 -0.39 -7.59
C LEU A 85 8.05 -1.47 -6.94
N THR A 86 7.87 -1.69 -5.65
CA THR A 86 8.45 -2.83 -4.93
C THR A 86 7.31 -3.67 -4.38
N SER A 87 7.05 -4.82 -4.98
CA SER A 87 6.02 -5.76 -4.51
C SER A 87 6.66 -6.86 -3.68
N VAL A 88 6.14 -7.09 -2.48
CA VAL A 88 6.61 -8.12 -1.55
C VAL A 88 5.51 -9.16 -1.38
N ASP A 89 5.85 -10.43 -1.61
CA ASP A 89 4.96 -11.54 -1.27
C ASP A 89 5.71 -12.64 -0.53
N HIS A 90 4.98 -13.51 0.17
CA HIS A 90 5.55 -14.64 0.90
C HIS A 90 5.63 -15.90 0.05
N ASP A 91 4.84 -15.99 -1.02
CA ASP A 91 4.68 -17.19 -1.84
C ASP A 91 4.44 -16.84 -3.32
N PRO A 92 5.35 -17.20 -4.24
CA PRO A 92 5.22 -16.88 -5.65
C PRO A 92 3.99 -17.49 -6.34
N ARG A 93 3.34 -18.48 -5.72
CA ARG A 93 2.12 -19.11 -6.27
C ARG A 93 0.91 -18.20 -6.28
N TYR A 94 0.96 -17.07 -5.55
CA TYR A 94 -0.13 -16.07 -5.57
C TYR A 94 0.00 -15.03 -6.67
N LEU A 95 1.12 -15.02 -7.40
CA LEU A 95 1.38 -14.07 -8.47
C LEU A 95 0.63 -14.45 -9.74
N PRO A 96 -0.26 -13.60 -10.27
CA PRO A 96 -0.86 -13.82 -11.58
C PRO A 96 0.19 -13.61 -12.67
N ALA A 97 0.54 -14.68 -13.40
CA ALA A 97 1.58 -14.62 -14.46
C ALA A 97 1.26 -13.56 -15.51
N ASP A 98 -0.02 -13.43 -15.89
CA ASP A 98 -0.46 -12.45 -16.89
C ASP A 98 -0.25 -11.00 -16.40
N ALA A 99 -0.54 -10.72 -15.11
CA ALA A 99 -0.31 -9.41 -14.53
C ALA A 99 1.19 -9.08 -14.54
N TRP A 100 2.02 -10.03 -14.10
CA TRP A 100 3.45 -9.82 -14.00
C TRP A 100 4.11 -9.64 -15.38
N SER A 101 3.73 -10.44 -16.38
CA SER A 101 4.21 -10.28 -17.75
C SER A 101 3.83 -8.92 -18.37
N ARG A 102 2.73 -8.32 -17.93
CA ARG A 102 2.37 -6.96 -18.37
C ARG A 102 3.22 -5.91 -17.66
N ILE A 103 3.46 -6.06 -16.34
CA ILE A 103 4.32 -5.17 -15.55
C ILE A 103 5.73 -5.11 -16.15
N GLU A 104 6.32 -6.26 -16.50
CA GLU A 104 7.67 -6.34 -17.11
C GLU A 104 7.82 -5.59 -18.44
N ARG A 105 6.71 -5.31 -19.13
CA ARG A 105 6.71 -4.50 -20.37
C ARG A 105 6.66 -2.99 -20.12
N LEU A 106 6.41 -2.55 -18.90
CA LEU A 106 6.34 -1.12 -18.54
C LEU A 106 7.76 -0.58 -18.28
N THR A 107 8.44 -0.17 -19.34
CA THR A 107 9.85 0.26 -19.27
C THR A 107 10.08 1.57 -18.52
N SER A 108 9.02 2.36 -18.29
CA SER A 108 9.08 3.60 -17.51
C SER A 108 9.00 3.39 -15.99
N VAL A 109 8.67 2.16 -15.53
CA VAL A 109 8.54 1.84 -14.12
C VAL A 109 9.65 0.89 -13.69
N ASP A 110 10.46 1.28 -12.70
CA ASP A 110 11.45 0.40 -12.08
C ASP A 110 10.74 -0.56 -11.10
N THR A 111 10.52 -1.79 -11.53
CA THR A 111 9.77 -2.79 -10.77
C THR A 111 10.69 -3.81 -10.10
N ALA A 112 10.36 -4.19 -8.87
CA ALA A 112 11.02 -5.28 -8.16
C ALA A 112 10.01 -6.17 -7.44
N LEU A 113 10.13 -7.48 -7.65
CA LEU A 113 9.41 -8.51 -6.91
C LEU A 113 10.32 -9.15 -5.87
N VAL A 114 9.90 -9.12 -4.61
CA VAL A 114 10.65 -9.68 -3.49
C VAL A 114 9.85 -10.81 -2.85
N ILE A 115 10.23 -12.05 -3.11
CA ILE A 115 9.65 -13.21 -2.42
C ILE A 115 10.34 -13.38 -1.08
N ALA A 116 9.61 -13.09 0.01
CA ALA A 116 10.10 -13.13 1.38
C ALA A 116 9.22 -14.06 2.24
N PRO A 117 9.60 -15.33 2.43
CA PRO A 117 8.85 -16.28 3.23
C PRO A 117 8.51 -15.73 4.62
N LEU A 118 7.33 -16.08 5.14
CA LEU A 118 6.94 -15.67 6.47
C LEU A 118 7.74 -16.42 7.54
N GLN A 119 8.05 -15.70 8.62
CA GLN A 119 8.66 -16.23 9.84
C GLN A 119 7.98 -15.66 11.08
N ARG A 120 8.06 -16.38 12.19
CA ARG A 120 7.61 -15.84 13.48
C ARG A 120 8.69 -14.95 14.07
N THR A 121 8.31 -13.77 14.50
CA THR A 121 9.22 -12.76 15.05
C THR A 121 8.65 -12.25 16.38
N LEU A 122 9.47 -12.25 17.41
CA LEU A 122 9.09 -11.68 18.71
C LEU A 122 9.06 -10.15 18.61
N SER A 123 7.95 -9.57 19.05
CA SER A 123 7.77 -8.13 19.11
C SER A 123 7.22 -7.72 20.48
N ARG A 124 7.10 -6.42 20.75
CA ARG A 124 6.42 -5.91 21.94
C ARG A 124 4.92 -6.29 22.01
N TYR A 125 4.35 -6.71 20.89
CA TYR A 125 2.95 -7.16 20.76
C TYR A 125 2.82 -8.68 20.78
N GLY A 126 3.86 -9.40 21.23
CA GLY A 126 3.95 -10.85 21.20
C GLY A 126 4.56 -11.37 19.91
N LEU A 127 4.26 -12.62 19.59
CA LEU A 127 4.83 -13.34 18.46
C LEU A 127 4.00 -13.06 17.19
N LEU A 128 4.57 -12.31 16.28
CA LEU A 128 3.96 -11.93 14.99
C LEU A 128 4.56 -12.73 13.84
N TRP A 129 3.79 -12.87 12.76
CA TRP A 129 4.33 -13.30 11.48
C TRP A 129 4.86 -12.09 10.71
N SER A 130 6.10 -12.15 10.24
CA SER A 130 6.74 -11.10 9.42
C SER A 130 7.43 -11.69 8.20
N TYR A 131 7.62 -10.86 7.19
CA TYR A 131 8.34 -11.22 5.97
C TYR A 131 9.85 -11.28 6.27
N ARG A 132 10.46 -12.46 6.07
CA ARG A 132 11.87 -12.73 6.46
C ARG A 132 12.83 -11.75 5.81
N GLY A 133 13.46 -10.91 6.63
CA GLY A 133 14.52 -10.00 6.21
C GLY A 133 14.06 -8.91 5.22
N VAL A 134 12.75 -8.65 5.11
CA VAL A 134 12.18 -7.72 4.12
C VAL A 134 12.85 -6.36 4.16
N ARG A 135 12.99 -5.76 5.34
CA ARG A 135 13.61 -4.43 5.52
C ARG A 135 15.00 -4.33 4.89
N LYS A 136 15.85 -5.36 5.09
CA LYS A 136 17.21 -5.38 4.53
C LYS A 136 17.17 -5.49 3.00
N ARG A 137 16.22 -6.27 2.46
CA ARG A 137 16.13 -6.59 1.02
C ARG A 137 15.61 -5.40 0.19
N ILE A 138 14.79 -4.51 0.79
CA ILE A 138 14.19 -3.38 0.07
C ILE A 138 14.78 -2.03 0.46
N ARG A 139 15.74 -1.99 1.40
CA ARG A 139 16.30 -0.73 1.94
C ARG A 139 16.85 0.21 0.86
N GLU A 140 17.49 -0.34 -0.16
CA GLU A 140 18.10 0.45 -1.24
C GLU A 140 17.06 1.08 -2.19
N ARG A 141 15.80 0.65 -2.07
CA ARG A 141 14.68 1.19 -2.83
C ARG A 141 13.87 2.24 -2.06
N SER A 142 14.25 2.53 -0.81
CA SER A 142 13.65 3.60 0.00
C SER A 142 14.18 4.99 -0.43
N PRO A 143 13.50 6.09 -0.07
CA PRO A 143 12.25 6.13 0.69
C PRO A 143 11.02 5.74 -0.14
N PHE A 144 9.96 5.32 0.55
CA PHE A 144 8.66 5.02 -0.05
C PHE A 144 7.65 6.14 0.25
N ASP A 145 6.87 6.53 -0.76
CA ASP A 145 5.83 7.56 -0.67
C ASP A 145 4.47 6.96 -0.34
N LEU A 146 4.23 5.73 -0.81
CA LEU A 146 3.01 4.98 -0.54
C LEU A 146 3.33 3.54 -0.17
N VAL A 147 2.67 3.02 0.87
CA VAL A 147 2.71 1.60 1.24
C VAL A 147 1.30 1.03 1.19
N PHE A 148 1.08 0.06 0.32
CA PHE A 148 -0.17 -0.71 0.26
C PHE A 148 0.00 -2.05 0.97
N ILE A 149 -0.88 -2.35 1.92
CA ILE A 149 -0.83 -3.57 2.74
C ILE A 149 -2.10 -4.39 2.52
N ASP A 150 -1.99 -5.41 1.66
CA ASP A 150 -3.00 -6.46 1.44
C ASP A 150 -2.47 -7.86 1.77
N GLY A 151 -1.27 -7.94 2.26
CA GLY A 151 -0.59 -9.15 2.71
C GLY A 151 0.06 -9.00 4.09
N PRO A 152 0.36 -10.11 4.76
CA PRO A 152 0.08 -11.49 4.40
C PRO A 152 -1.40 -11.87 4.56
N PRO A 153 -1.82 -13.08 4.15
CA PRO A 153 -3.19 -13.55 4.38
C PRO A 153 -3.62 -13.44 5.84
N ASN A 154 -4.91 -13.12 6.05
CA ASN A 154 -5.50 -12.79 7.35
C ASN A 154 -5.05 -13.69 8.53
N ARG A 155 -4.94 -15.02 8.32
CA ARG A 155 -4.49 -15.99 9.35
C ARG A 155 -3.11 -15.68 9.95
N TYR A 156 -2.33 -14.83 9.33
CA TYR A 156 -1.00 -14.41 9.80
C TYR A 156 -1.00 -13.01 10.43
N GLY A 157 -2.09 -12.24 10.27
CA GLY A 157 -2.22 -10.86 10.71
C GLY A 157 -1.35 -9.89 9.93
N ARG A 158 -1.74 -8.63 9.89
CA ARG A 158 -1.08 -7.56 9.10
C ARG A 158 -0.39 -6.50 9.96
N THR A 159 -0.11 -6.79 11.23
CA THR A 159 0.58 -5.83 12.12
C THR A 159 2.04 -5.61 11.69
N SER A 160 2.78 -6.68 11.34
CA SER A 160 4.23 -6.61 11.13
C SER A 160 4.67 -5.85 9.86
N PRO A 161 3.97 -5.87 8.71
CA PRO A 161 4.45 -5.19 7.52
C PRO A 161 4.87 -3.74 7.79
N LEU A 162 4.01 -2.93 8.40
CA LEU A 162 4.36 -1.54 8.69
C LEU A 162 5.46 -1.42 9.75
N LEU A 163 5.47 -2.27 10.80
CA LEU A 163 6.53 -2.25 11.81
C LEU A 163 7.91 -2.51 11.21
N ASP A 164 7.98 -3.41 10.23
CA ASP A 164 9.22 -3.80 9.58
C ASP A 164 9.78 -2.68 8.69
N VAL A 165 8.91 -1.90 8.03
CA VAL A 165 9.33 -0.95 6.99
C VAL A 165 9.15 0.53 7.35
N TYR A 166 8.58 0.84 8.51
CA TYR A 166 8.33 2.23 8.92
C TYR A 166 9.56 3.17 8.78
N PRO A 167 10.79 2.73 9.14
CA PRO A 167 11.99 3.56 8.95
C PRO A 167 12.39 3.81 7.49
N LEU A 168 11.75 3.12 6.54
CA LEU A 168 11.99 3.26 5.10
C LEU A 168 10.98 4.20 4.41
N LEU A 169 10.02 4.73 5.16
CA LEU A 169 9.02 5.66 4.64
C LEU A 169 9.59 7.06 4.55
N GLY A 170 9.21 7.77 3.50
CA GLY A 170 9.47 9.21 3.38
C GLY A 170 8.58 10.05 4.31
N PRO A 171 8.92 11.32 4.53
CA PRO A 171 8.01 12.28 5.15
C PRO A 171 6.79 12.48 4.23
N GLY A 172 5.59 12.50 4.79
CA GLY A 172 4.35 12.56 4.01
C GLY A 172 3.92 11.23 3.39
N ALA A 173 4.58 10.13 3.71
CA ALA A 173 4.21 8.80 3.19
C ALA A 173 2.80 8.41 3.60
N VAL A 174 2.07 7.83 2.64
CA VAL A 174 0.71 7.33 2.81
C VAL A 174 0.71 5.83 2.98
N ILE A 175 0.02 5.35 4.01
CA ILE A 175 -0.12 3.92 4.30
C ILE A 175 -1.57 3.52 4.07
N VAL A 176 -1.78 2.52 3.24
CA VAL A 176 -3.09 1.99 2.85
C VAL A 176 -3.21 0.56 3.35
N LEU A 177 -4.21 0.28 4.15
CA LEU A 177 -4.51 -1.07 4.64
C LEU A 177 -5.84 -1.54 4.04
N ASP A 178 -5.82 -2.66 3.29
CA ASP A 178 -7.03 -3.34 2.83
C ASP A 178 -7.66 -4.18 3.95
N ASP A 179 -8.94 -4.50 3.78
CA ASP A 179 -9.72 -5.31 4.72
C ASP A 179 -9.89 -4.67 6.12
N ALA A 180 -9.83 -3.36 6.24
CA ALA A 180 -9.82 -2.63 7.52
C ALA A 180 -11.11 -2.80 8.36
N ALA A 181 -12.18 -3.37 7.80
CA ALA A 181 -13.36 -3.75 8.57
C ALA A 181 -13.12 -4.93 9.52
N ARG A 182 -12.06 -5.72 9.30
CA ARG A 182 -11.73 -6.88 10.15
C ARG A 182 -11.15 -6.44 11.50
N HIS A 183 -11.38 -7.26 12.52
CA HIS A 183 -10.89 -7.00 13.88
C HIS A 183 -9.36 -6.93 13.95
N ASP A 184 -8.67 -7.85 13.29
CA ASP A 184 -7.20 -7.94 13.35
C ASP A 184 -6.52 -6.75 12.67
N GLU A 185 -7.08 -6.25 11.57
CA GLU A 185 -6.59 -5.06 10.87
C GLU A 185 -6.83 -3.80 11.70
N ARG A 186 -7.97 -3.67 12.38
CA ARG A 186 -8.20 -2.56 13.35
C ARG A 186 -7.23 -2.63 14.51
N THR A 187 -6.91 -3.83 15.00
CA THR A 187 -5.89 -4.03 16.03
C THR A 187 -4.50 -3.61 15.52
N ALA A 188 -4.17 -3.90 14.26
CA ALA A 188 -2.92 -3.46 13.64
C ALA A 188 -2.83 -1.92 13.59
N ILE A 189 -3.90 -1.25 13.15
CA ILE A 189 -3.99 0.23 13.13
C ILE A 189 -3.75 0.80 14.54
N ALA A 190 -4.45 0.29 15.56
CA ALA A 190 -4.29 0.76 16.93
C ALA A 190 -2.85 0.60 17.45
N ARG A 191 -2.18 -0.52 17.11
CA ARG A 191 -0.78 -0.77 17.47
C ARG A 191 0.17 0.20 16.77
N TRP A 192 -0.07 0.51 15.50
CA TRP A 192 0.75 1.45 14.73
C TRP A 192 0.62 2.87 15.27
N LEU A 193 -0.60 3.36 15.51
CA LEU A 193 -0.85 4.68 16.10
C LEU A 193 -0.23 4.82 17.50
N ALA A 194 -0.31 3.78 18.32
CA ALA A 194 0.34 3.78 19.64
C ALA A 194 1.87 3.73 19.56
N ARG A 195 2.45 3.27 18.44
CA ARG A 195 3.90 3.12 18.26
C ARG A 195 4.56 4.32 17.62
N TYR A 196 3.85 5.00 16.73
CA TYR A 196 4.36 6.06 15.87
C TYR A 196 3.54 7.34 16.07
N PRO A 197 4.03 8.29 16.92
CA PRO A 197 3.31 9.53 17.20
C PRO A 197 3.14 10.45 15.98
N ASP A 198 4.00 10.28 14.98
CA ASP A 198 3.97 10.99 13.69
C ASP A 198 3.03 10.34 12.65
N LEU A 199 2.25 9.33 13.05
CA LEU A 199 1.28 8.65 12.20
C LEU A 199 -0.14 9.09 12.56
N GLU A 200 -0.92 9.55 11.57
CA GLU A 200 -2.32 9.94 11.69
C GLU A 200 -3.22 8.98 10.91
N LEU A 201 -4.36 8.58 11.48
CA LEU A 201 -5.43 7.90 10.75
C LEU A 201 -6.31 8.95 10.07
N VAL A 202 -6.18 9.08 8.75
CA VAL A 202 -6.88 10.10 7.94
C VAL A 202 -8.24 9.62 7.47
N LEU A 203 -8.35 8.33 7.11
CA LEU A 203 -9.57 7.71 6.61
C LEU A 203 -9.73 6.30 7.19
N LEU A 204 -10.94 6.00 7.65
CA LEU A 204 -11.36 4.63 7.97
C LEU A 204 -12.79 4.46 7.42
N ASP A 205 -12.94 3.66 6.38
CA ASP A 205 -14.23 3.26 5.84
C ASP A 205 -14.39 1.75 6.08
N THR A 206 -15.33 1.38 6.93
CA THR A 206 -15.68 -0.01 7.26
C THR A 206 -17.00 -0.44 6.65
N ASP A 207 -17.71 0.47 6.00
CA ASP A 207 -19.08 0.26 5.53
C ASP A 207 -19.12 -0.21 4.07
N ARG A 208 -18.03 0.03 3.32
CA ARG A 208 -17.92 -0.35 1.92
C ARG A 208 -17.03 -1.57 1.73
N GLY A 209 -17.62 -2.66 1.28
CA GLY A 209 -16.88 -3.88 0.96
C GLY A 209 -16.18 -4.51 2.18
N ARG A 210 -14.87 -4.69 2.08
CA ARG A 210 -14.03 -5.24 3.18
C ARG A 210 -13.37 -4.17 4.04
N GLY A 211 -13.63 -2.91 3.73
CA GLY A 211 -13.09 -1.75 4.45
C GLY A 211 -11.70 -1.35 3.98
N ILE A 212 -11.40 -0.08 4.19
CA ILE A 212 -10.09 0.53 3.91
C ILE A 212 -9.69 1.43 5.08
N ALA A 213 -8.41 1.43 5.43
CA ALA A 213 -7.83 2.47 6.26
C ALA A 213 -6.68 3.16 5.53
N VAL A 214 -6.61 4.47 5.68
CA VAL A 214 -5.52 5.29 5.15
C VAL A 214 -4.91 6.09 6.28
N LEU A 215 -3.60 5.92 6.45
CA LEU A 215 -2.83 6.65 7.43
C LEU A 215 -1.79 7.53 6.72
N LEU A 216 -1.47 8.65 7.33
CA LEU A 216 -0.46 9.61 6.85
C LEU A 216 0.67 9.71 7.88
N ARG A 217 1.90 9.56 7.40
CA ARG A 217 3.07 9.87 8.18
C ARG A 217 3.41 11.36 8.05
N HIS A 218 3.33 12.10 9.15
CA HIS A 218 3.78 13.49 9.15
C HIS A 218 5.32 13.56 9.04
N GLY A 219 5.82 14.56 8.33
CA GLY A 219 7.25 14.88 8.38
C GLY A 219 7.59 15.36 9.79
N GLY A 220 8.67 14.86 10.37
CA GLY A 220 9.21 15.45 11.59
C GLY A 220 9.56 16.92 11.33
N GLY A 221 9.02 17.80 12.17
CA GLY A 221 9.41 19.19 12.18
C GLY A 221 10.87 19.38 12.62
#